data_330c6844bb6f34b043a86cbef77d6fa8
#
_entry.id   330c6844bb6f34b043a86cbef77d6fa8
#
_cell.length_a   1.000
_cell.length_b   1.000
_cell.length_c   1.000
_cell.angle_alpha   90.00
_cell.angle_beta   90.00
_cell.angle_gamma   90.00
#
_symmetry.space_group_name_H-M   'P 1'
#
loop_
_entity.id
_entity.type
_entity.pdbx_description
1 polymer ?
#
loop_
_entity_poly.entity_id
_entity_poly.type
_entity_poly.pdbx_seq_one_letter_code
_entity_poly.pdbx_strand_id
1 'polypeptide(L)'
;MRPTWDEYFMKIAEDISIMSTCLSRRVGAVAVKENRILATGFNGAPSKVAHCEDIGSCIRRARGAKSGEMLDICRAVHAEENVINQAAKNGISLDGATLYVTIKPCMLCEKHIINSGIKRVVYGGDYPNEHGLAMFKEAGVIVERYIKHE
;
A
#
# COMPACT_ATOMS: atom_id res chain seq x y z
N MET A 1 21.31 -1.31 18.68
CA MET A 1 21.81 -1.90 17.42
C MET A 1 21.08 -1.29 16.23
N ARG A 2 21.78 -1.12 15.15
CA ARG A 2 21.20 -0.56 13.91
C ARG A 2 20.14 -1.53 13.34
N PRO A 3 18.95 -1.05 12.94
CA PRO A 3 17.93 -1.92 12.33
C PRO A 3 18.37 -2.42 10.95
N THR A 4 17.74 -3.47 10.48
CA THR A 4 17.87 -3.90 9.08
C THR A 4 17.16 -2.89 8.17
N TRP A 5 17.47 -2.92 6.86
CA TRP A 5 16.78 -2.07 5.91
C TRP A 5 15.28 -2.35 5.84
N ASP A 6 14.87 -3.61 5.96
CA ASP A 6 13.45 -3.96 5.97
C ASP A 6 12.74 -3.42 7.21
N GLU A 7 13.35 -3.52 8.38
CA GLU A 7 12.82 -2.93 9.62
C GLU A 7 12.68 -1.41 9.49
N TYR A 8 13.70 -0.77 8.96
CA TYR A 8 13.74 0.68 8.77
C TYR A 8 12.64 1.16 7.83
N PHE A 9 12.53 0.56 6.63
CA PHE A 9 11.53 0.99 5.65
C PHE A 9 10.11 0.58 6.02
N MET A 10 9.93 -0.55 6.71
CA MET A 10 8.61 -0.91 7.23
C MET A 10 8.14 0.09 8.29
N LYS A 11 9.04 0.56 9.14
CA LYS A 11 8.72 1.60 10.12
C LYS A 11 8.33 2.91 9.42
N ILE A 12 9.02 3.27 8.35
CA ILE A 12 8.66 4.45 7.56
C ILE A 12 7.25 4.28 6.96
N ALA A 13 6.93 3.10 6.43
CA ALA A 13 5.59 2.82 5.92
C ALA A 13 4.53 2.95 7.03
N GLU A 14 4.82 2.48 8.23
CA GLU A 14 3.94 2.64 9.39
C GLU A 14 3.74 4.12 9.74
N ASP A 15 4.81 4.90 9.77
CA ASP A 15 4.74 6.34 10.04
C ASP A 15 3.90 7.06 8.96
N ILE A 16 4.05 6.67 7.71
CA ILE A 16 3.25 7.21 6.61
C ILE A 16 1.76 6.89 6.80
N SER A 17 1.43 5.72 7.32
CA SER A 17 0.05 5.28 7.52
C SER A 17 -0.75 6.18 8.46
N ILE A 18 -0.10 6.88 9.38
CA ILE A 18 -0.80 7.79 10.31
C ILE A 18 -1.42 8.99 9.61
N MET A 19 -0.99 9.29 8.40
CA MET A 19 -1.56 10.38 7.59
C MET A 19 -2.82 9.97 6.84
N SER A 20 -3.19 8.69 6.85
CA SER A 20 -4.40 8.19 6.20
C SER A 20 -5.66 8.85 6.76
N THR A 21 -6.59 9.15 5.88
CA THR A 21 -7.89 9.75 6.21
C THR A 21 -9.04 8.75 6.15
N CYS A 22 -8.74 7.48 5.95
CA CYS A 22 -9.72 6.40 5.91
C CYS A 22 -10.25 6.09 7.30
N LEU A 23 -11.56 5.95 7.43
CA LEU A 23 -12.22 5.60 8.70
C LEU A 23 -12.16 4.10 9.02
N SER A 24 -11.87 3.28 8.00
CA SER A 24 -11.85 1.82 8.15
C SER A 24 -10.48 1.29 8.50
N ARG A 25 -9.45 1.70 7.78
CA ARG A 25 -8.10 1.18 7.91
C ARG A 25 -7.08 2.19 7.42
N ARG A 26 -6.02 2.38 8.20
CA ARG A 26 -4.92 3.26 7.83
C ARG A 26 -3.80 2.44 7.24
N VAL A 27 -3.42 2.76 6.01
CA VAL A 27 -2.38 2.05 5.27
C VAL A 27 -1.32 3.04 4.81
N GLY A 28 -0.07 2.64 4.93
CA GLY A 28 1.07 3.38 4.41
C GLY A 28 1.94 2.50 3.53
N ALA A 29 2.55 3.10 2.52
CA ALA A 29 3.44 2.40 1.61
C ALA A 29 4.60 3.29 1.17
N VAL A 30 5.74 2.67 0.89
CA VAL A 30 6.94 3.36 0.42
C VAL A 30 7.66 2.49 -0.61
N ALA A 31 8.00 3.07 -1.75
CA ALA A 31 8.82 2.43 -2.78
C ALA A 31 10.28 2.84 -2.59
N VAL A 32 11.16 1.85 -2.64
CA VAL A 32 12.59 2.01 -2.34
C VAL A 32 13.42 1.33 -3.42
N LYS A 33 14.50 1.96 -3.83
CA LYS A 33 15.50 1.36 -4.71
C LYS A 33 16.88 1.78 -4.26
N GLU A 34 17.78 0.82 -4.16
CA GLU A 34 19.15 1.08 -3.68
C GLU A 34 19.15 1.81 -2.32
N ASN A 35 18.25 1.40 -1.43
CA ASN A 35 18.05 1.97 -0.09
C ASN A 35 17.67 3.46 -0.10
N ARG A 36 17.08 3.94 -1.19
CA ARG A 36 16.59 5.31 -1.31
C ARG A 36 15.08 5.30 -1.57
N ILE A 37 14.39 6.19 -0.89
CA ILE A 37 12.94 6.36 -1.09
C ILE A 37 12.69 7.03 -2.43
N LEU A 38 11.85 6.39 -3.25
CA LEU A 38 11.43 6.91 -4.55
C LEU A 38 10.09 7.63 -4.46
N ALA A 39 9.13 7.04 -3.76
CA ALA A 39 7.77 7.56 -3.63
C ALA A 39 7.12 7.01 -2.38
N THR A 40 6.15 7.73 -1.85
CA THR A 40 5.37 7.34 -0.67
C THR A 40 3.89 7.39 -0.99
N GLY A 41 3.07 6.75 -0.18
CA GLY A 41 1.62 6.81 -0.32
C GLY A 41 0.91 6.36 0.94
N PHE A 42 -0.22 6.98 1.21
CA PHE A 42 -1.19 6.54 2.21
C PHE A 42 -2.56 6.53 1.57
N ASN A 43 -3.51 5.80 2.14
CA ASN A 43 -4.84 5.73 1.57
C ASN A 43 -5.68 6.96 1.97
N GLY A 44 -6.34 7.54 0.98
CA GLY A 44 -7.16 8.74 1.15
C GLY A 44 -7.83 9.11 -0.15
N ALA A 45 -8.78 10.04 -0.08
CA ALA A 45 -9.46 10.54 -1.27
C ALA A 45 -8.47 11.20 -2.24
N PRO A 46 -8.80 11.24 -3.54
CA PRO A 46 -7.98 11.95 -4.50
C PRO A 46 -7.79 13.42 -4.12
N SER A 47 -6.72 14.04 -4.62
CA SER A 47 -6.45 15.45 -4.38
C SER A 47 -7.66 16.32 -4.70
N LYS A 48 -7.98 17.28 -3.84
CA LYS A 48 -9.12 18.21 -3.97
C LYS A 48 -10.50 17.56 -3.81
N VAL A 49 -10.57 16.30 -3.42
CA VAL A 49 -11.81 15.59 -3.09
C VAL A 49 -11.89 15.43 -1.57
N ALA A 50 -13.07 15.62 -1.00
CA ALA A 50 -13.25 15.48 0.44
C ALA A 50 -12.91 14.07 0.94
N HIS A 51 -12.18 13.99 2.03
CA HIS A 51 -11.82 12.73 2.66
C HIS A 51 -12.99 12.12 3.45
N CYS A 52 -12.98 10.81 3.62
CA CYS A 52 -13.98 10.14 4.46
C CYS A 52 -14.01 10.72 5.89
N GLU A 53 -12.85 11.08 6.41
CA GLU A 53 -12.71 11.71 7.72
C GLU A 53 -13.47 13.05 7.77
N ASP A 54 -13.40 13.87 6.72
CA ASP A 54 -14.11 15.15 6.63
C ASP A 54 -15.61 14.96 6.49
N ILE A 55 -16.04 13.94 5.75
CA ILE A 55 -17.46 13.60 5.55
C ILE A 55 -18.04 12.97 6.81
N GLY A 56 -17.23 12.25 7.57
CA GLY A 56 -17.64 11.57 8.79
C GLY A 56 -18.28 10.21 8.59
N SER A 57 -18.26 9.67 7.37
CA SER A 57 -18.82 8.35 7.06
C SER A 57 -18.10 7.66 5.91
N CYS A 58 -18.13 6.33 5.93
CA CYS A 58 -17.62 5.49 4.86
C CYS A 58 -18.81 4.95 4.06
N ILE A 59 -18.86 5.26 2.78
CA ILE A 59 -19.96 4.82 1.90
C ILE A 59 -20.07 3.30 1.83
N ARG A 60 -18.96 2.59 1.88
CA ARG A 60 -18.95 1.12 1.88
C ARG A 60 -19.61 0.55 3.13
N ARG A 61 -19.22 1.05 4.32
CA ARG A 61 -19.81 0.65 5.59
C ARG A 61 -21.28 1.01 5.67
N ALA A 62 -21.65 2.19 5.17
CA ALA A 62 -23.05 2.64 5.15
C ALA A 62 -23.94 1.71 4.32
N ARG A 63 -23.38 1.01 3.35
CA ARG A 63 -24.07 0.02 2.52
C ARG A 63 -23.87 -1.43 2.98
N GLY A 64 -23.32 -1.63 4.17
CA GLY A 64 -23.14 -2.95 4.76
C GLY A 64 -21.96 -3.76 4.23
N ALA A 65 -21.02 -3.13 3.54
CA ALA A 65 -19.84 -3.82 3.02
C ALA A 65 -18.93 -4.31 4.16
N LYS A 66 -18.43 -5.51 4.02
CA LYS A 66 -17.36 -6.06 4.85
C LYS A 66 -16.00 -5.64 4.30
N SER A 67 -14.94 -5.93 5.05
CA SER A 67 -13.57 -5.63 4.62
C SER A 67 -13.29 -6.21 3.22
N GLY A 68 -12.78 -5.36 2.32
CA GLY A 68 -12.45 -5.75 0.94
C GLY A 68 -13.63 -5.80 -0.05
N GLU A 69 -14.86 -5.58 0.43
CA GLU A 69 -16.04 -5.56 -0.43
C GLU A 69 -16.35 -4.14 -0.94
N MET A 70 -17.03 -4.06 -2.09
CA MET A 70 -17.51 -2.80 -2.69
C MET A 70 -16.38 -1.75 -2.88
N LEU A 71 -15.20 -2.20 -3.30
CA LEU A 71 -14.06 -1.30 -3.52
C LEU A 71 -14.31 -0.32 -4.67
N ASP A 72 -15.20 -0.65 -5.59
CA ASP A 72 -15.58 0.19 -6.73
C ASP A 72 -16.27 1.49 -6.32
N ILE A 73 -16.93 1.52 -5.17
CA ILE A 73 -17.58 2.74 -4.66
C ILE A 73 -16.76 3.46 -3.58
N CYS A 74 -15.61 2.91 -3.20
CA CYS A 74 -14.73 3.54 -2.23
C CYS A 74 -14.09 4.80 -2.83
N ARG A 75 -14.22 5.94 -2.15
CA ARG A 75 -13.59 7.18 -2.62
C ARG A 75 -12.08 7.24 -2.35
N ALA A 76 -11.57 6.39 -1.49
CA ALA A 76 -10.15 6.39 -1.17
C ALA A 76 -9.33 5.72 -2.27
N VAL A 77 -8.23 6.36 -2.63
CA VAL A 77 -7.17 5.73 -3.42
C VAL A 77 -6.32 4.94 -2.45
N HIS A 78 -5.94 3.72 -2.81
CA HIS A 78 -5.13 2.87 -1.94
C HIS A 78 -3.70 3.41 -1.81
N ALA A 79 -3.03 3.09 -0.71
CA ALA A 79 -1.66 3.55 -0.44
C ALA A 79 -0.70 3.15 -1.58
N GLU A 80 -0.81 1.92 -2.05
CA GLU A 80 0.03 1.38 -3.14
C GLU A 80 -0.22 2.13 -4.45
N GLU A 81 -1.50 2.43 -4.76
CA GLU A 81 -1.87 3.22 -5.93
C GLU A 81 -1.29 4.63 -5.83
N ASN A 82 -1.31 5.22 -4.63
CA ASN A 82 -0.75 6.55 -4.40
C ASN A 82 0.77 6.60 -4.55
N VAL A 83 1.48 5.54 -4.20
CA VAL A 83 2.91 5.40 -4.49
C VAL A 83 3.14 5.46 -6.01
N ILE A 84 2.36 4.70 -6.76
CA ILE A 84 2.48 4.65 -8.22
C ILE A 84 2.10 6.00 -8.84
N ASN A 85 1.02 6.61 -8.37
CA ASN A 85 0.56 7.92 -8.86
C ASN A 85 1.59 9.02 -8.57
N GLN A 86 2.18 9.03 -7.38
CA GLN A 86 3.21 10.00 -7.03
C GLN A 86 4.44 9.84 -7.93
N ALA A 87 4.87 8.61 -8.16
CA ALA A 87 5.98 8.32 -9.05
C ALA A 87 5.68 8.79 -10.48
N ALA A 88 4.49 8.47 -10.99
CA ALA A 88 4.06 8.87 -12.33
C ALA A 88 4.02 10.39 -12.48
N LYS A 89 3.44 11.08 -11.50
CA LYS A 89 3.33 12.55 -11.52
C LYS A 89 4.71 13.23 -11.52
N ASN A 90 5.67 12.67 -10.85
CA ASN A 90 7.01 13.24 -10.69
C ASN A 90 8.04 12.66 -11.68
N GLY A 91 7.61 11.80 -12.60
CA GLY A 91 8.50 11.21 -13.60
C GLY A 91 9.55 10.26 -13.03
N ILE A 92 9.21 9.56 -11.96
CA ILE A 92 10.11 8.63 -11.28
C ILE A 92 9.76 7.20 -11.68
N SER A 93 10.77 6.46 -12.21
CA SER A 93 10.58 5.05 -12.51
C SER A 93 10.59 4.20 -11.24
N LEU A 94 9.61 3.30 -11.11
CA LEU A 94 9.57 2.30 -10.05
C LEU A 94 10.16 0.95 -10.50
N ASP A 95 10.68 0.89 -11.70
CA ASP A 95 11.24 -0.35 -12.24
C ASP A 95 12.38 -0.87 -11.36
N GLY A 96 12.24 -2.13 -10.93
CA GLY A 96 13.22 -2.77 -10.05
C GLY A 96 13.14 -2.36 -8.58
N ALA A 97 12.15 -1.56 -8.18
CA ALA A 97 12.00 -1.11 -6.80
C ALA A 97 11.45 -2.20 -5.87
N THR A 98 11.59 -1.98 -4.57
CA THR A 98 10.95 -2.73 -3.50
C THR A 98 9.83 -1.86 -2.92
N LEU A 99 8.65 -2.43 -2.77
CA LEU A 99 7.51 -1.77 -2.11
C LEU A 99 7.34 -2.32 -0.70
N TYR A 100 7.38 -1.43 0.28
CA TYR A 100 7.03 -1.75 1.66
C TYR A 100 5.62 -1.21 1.92
N VAL A 101 4.73 -2.05 2.42
CA VAL A 101 3.34 -1.67 2.69
C VAL A 101 2.87 -2.30 4.00
N THR A 102 2.09 -1.55 4.76
CA THR A 102 1.70 -1.97 6.12
C THR A 102 0.67 -3.08 6.15
N ILE A 103 0.00 -3.36 5.03
CA ILE A 103 -0.92 -4.49 4.90
C ILE A 103 -0.69 -5.22 3.58
N LYS A 104 -1.24 -6.42 3.48
CA LYS A 104 -1.22 -7.19 2.24
C LYS A 104 -1.98 -6.45 1.12
N PRO A 105 -1.37 -6.24 -0.06
CA PRO A 105 -2.05 -5.60 -1.19
C PRO A 105 -3.29 -6.39 -1.64
N CYS A 106 -4.34 -5.67 -2.04
CA CYS A 106 -5.50 -6.27 -2.66
C CYS A 106 -5.20 -6.64 -4.12
N MET A 107 -6.07 -7.45 -4.72
CA MET A 107 -5.87 -7.91 -6.10
C MET A 107 -5.80 -6.76 -7.11
N LEU A 108 -6.56 -5.69 -6.90
CA LEU A 108 -6.50 -4.51 -7.78
C LEU A 108 -5.11 -3.85 -7.73
N CYS A 109 -4.55 -3.70 -6.54
CA CYS A 109 -3.23 -3.13 -6.37
C CYS A 109 -2.13 -4.03 -6.90
N GLU A 110 -2.28 -5.35 -6.76
CA GLU A 110 -1.34 -6.35 -7.29
C GLU A 110 -1.04 -6.13 -8.77
N LYS A 111 -2.09 -5.98 -9.58
CA LYS A 111 -1.96 -5.78 -11.03
C LYS A 111 -1.17 -4.52 -11.36
N HIS A 112 -1.43 -3.43 -10.66
CA HIS A 112 -0.74 -2.17 -10.88
C HIS A 112 0.72 -2.23 -10.40
N ILE A 113 0.96 -2.88 -9.27
CA ILE A 113 2.32 -3.08 -8.74
C ILE A 113 3.16 -3.87 -9.74
N ILE A 114 2.63 -4.95 -10.28
CA ILE A 114 3.31 -5.77 -11.30
C ILE A 114 3.67 -4.91 -12.51
N ASN A 115 2.71 -4.18 -13.06
CA ASN A 115 2.92 -3.38 -14.26
C ASN A 115 3.83 -2.16 -14.04
N SER A 116 4.00 -1.72 -12.78
CA SER A 116 4.93 -0.63 -12.47
C SER A 116 6.40 -1.04 -12.48
N GLY A 117 6.67 -2.34 -12.56
CA GLY A 117 8.04 -2.87 -12.56
C GLY A 117 8.63 -3.12 -11.17
N ILE A 118 7.85 -2.97 -10.12
CA ILE A 118 8.28 -3.32 -8.76
C ILE A 118 8.63 -4.81 -8.73
N LYS A 119 9.82 -5.15 -8.21
CA LYS A 119 10.32 -6.53 -8.22
C LYS A 119 10.15 -7.27 -6.90
N ARG A 120 9.92 -6.54 -5.80
CA ARG A 120 9.80 -7.11 -4.46
C ARG A 120 8.74 -6.35 -3.67
N VAL A 121 7.89 -7.07 -2.96
CA VAL A 121 6.88 -6.50 -2.06
C VAL A 121 7.09 -7.08 -0.66
N VAL A 122 7.23 -6.20 0.32
CA VAL A 122 7.29 -6.57 1.74
C VAL A 122 6.05 -5.99 2.40
N TYR A 123 5.20 -6.84 2.93
CA TYR A 123 3.96 -6.39 3.55
C TYR A 123 3.88 -6.79 5.02
N GLY A 124 3.23 -5.94 5.82
CA GLY A 124 2.97 -6.18 7.22
C GLY A 124 1.54 -6.67 7.48
N GLY A 125 1.18 -6.75 8.75
CA GLY A 125 -0.17 -7.07 9.20
C GLY A 125 -0.43 -8.56 9.44
N ASP A 126 -1.52 -8.81 10.15
CA ASP A 126 -1.92 -10.14 10.62
C ASP A 126 -2.89 -10.82 9.65
N TYR A 127 -2.48 -11.00 8.40
CA TYR A 127 -3.29 -11.77 7.46
C TYR A 127 -2.75 -13.19 7.37
N PRO A 128 -3.43 -14.18 7.99
CA PRO A 128 -2.99 -15.57 7.93
C PRO A 128 -3.25 -16.22 6.58
N ASN A 129 -3.83 -15.48 5.64
CA ASN A 129 -4.30 -16.01 4.38
C ASN A 129 -3.48 -15.46 3.20
N GLU A 130 -2.71 -16.33 2.55
CA GLU A 130 -1.89 -15.98 1.38
C GLU A 130 -2.68 -15.95 0.06
N HIS A 131 -4.00 -16.13 0.13
CA HIS A 131 -4.83 -16.00 -1.07
C HIS A 131 -4.75 -14.58 -1.62
N GLY A 132 -4.61 -14.47 -2.93
CA GLY A 132 -4.51 -13.20 -3.63
C GLY A 132 -3.09 -12.75 -3.95
N LEU A 133 -2.05 -13.54 -3.59
CA LEU A 133 -0.66 -13.23 -3.98
C LEU A 133 -0.20 -14.04 -5.20
N ALA A 134 -1.10 -14.80 -5.81
CA ALA A 134 -0.78 -15.71 -6.90
C ALA A 134 -0.24 -14.99 -8.14
N MET A 135 -0.77 -13.83 -8.49
CA MET A 135 -0.31 -13.08 -9.65
C MET A 135 1.12 -12.56 -9.47
N PHE A 136 1.49 -12.14 -8.27
CA PHE A 136 2.87 -11.75 -7.97
C PHE A 136 3.83 -12.91 -8.25
N LYS A 137 3.48 -14.09 -7.76
CA LYS A 137 4.29 -15.29 -7.95
C LYS A 137 4.41 -15.65 -9.43
N GLU A 138 3.30 -15.60 -10.16
CA GLU A 138 3.26 -15.87 -11.59
C GLU A 138 4.12 -14.88 -12.37
N ALA A 139 4.11 -13.61 -11.99
CA ALA A 139 4.90 -12.55 -12.60
C ALA A 139 6.37 -12.53 -12.17
N GLY A 140 6.76 -13.38 -11.24
CA GLY A 140 8.13 -13.42 -10.72
C GLY A 140 8.46 -12.31 -9.72
N VAL A 141 7.44 -11.65 -9.13
CA VAL A 141 7.63 -10.66 -8.07
C VAL A 141 7.86 -11.38 -6.75
N ILE A 142 8.91 -11.00 -6.04
CA ILE A 142 9.22 -11.56 -4.73
C ILE A 142 8.27 -10.94 -3.71
N VAL A 143 7.54 -11.76 -2.97
CA VAL A 143 6.60 -11.28 -1.93
C VAL A 143 6.98 -11.89 -0.60
N GLU A 144 7.18 -11.04 0.40
CA GLU A 144 7.58 -11.46 1.73
C GLU A 144 6.68 -10.80 2.78
N ARG A 145 6.23 -11.58 3.75
CA ARG A 145 5.54 -11.05 4.89
C ARG A 145 6.55 -10.59 5.94
N TYR A 146 6.46 -9.33 6.33
CA TYR A 146 7.29 -8.80 7.40
C TYR A 146 6.72 -9.21 8.76
N ILE A 147 7.54 -9.86 9.56
CA ILE A 147 7.21 -10.21 10.95
C ILE A 147 8.08 -9.36 11.84
N LYS A 148 7.43 -8.54 12.67
CA LYS A 148 8.14 -7.69 13.62
C LYS A 148 8.80 -8.57 14.69
N HIS A 149 10.09 -8.47 14.80
CA HIS A 149 10.85 -9.10 15.88
C HIS A 149 10.79 -8.20 17.11
N GLU A 150 10.38 -8.80 18.24
CA GLU A 150 10.41 -8.11 19.53
C GLU A 150 11.83 -8.07 20.09
#